data_5bc26e5dbddf8eaaea945722e10a63c8
#
_entry.id   5bc26e5dbddf8eaaea945722e10a63c8
#
_cell.length_a   1.000
_cell.length_b   1.000
_cell.length_c   1.000
_cell.angle_alpha   90.00
_cell.angle_beta   90.00
_cell.angle_gamma   90.00
#
_symmetry.space_group_name_H-M   'P 1'
#
loop_
_entity.id
_entity.type
_entity.pdbx_description
1 polymer ?
#
loop_
_entity_poly.entity_id
_entity_poly.type
_entity_poly.pdbx_seq_one_letter_code
_entity_poly.pdbx_strand_id
1 'polypeptide(L)'
;MDKPLNIRRIAELAKCSPSTVSRVLSGRKTNIPISEETRQRVLEVCHKLDYQPSIHALRFFSRQAGVIGFLKASGEMTDDDNLSKSLFAVCRELLARGYRTLPLLGSAEFVETKEHLNLFKRNEIDGLIVWGAREEHTFLDELAEAGFPYLLLTNRVGAHPAVYAEQKEILRILTQNCIDRGARRIAGIMSRNGDSYRQRLAGFLEAAEPFSPQVFFGEDLILSDVTALADAALNSNPDAVICANDEAALAVEMRCMERGIRIPEDLLLTGGDNIRLSEYCPVPITTFDQMAAQCASLCADMMVAHLKDGMPLETREIPTAPIWRASLPEENGK
;
A
#
# COMPACT_ATOMS: atom_id res chain seq x y z
N MET A 1 47.69 -19.15 -0.88
CA MET A 1 46.29 -18.74 -1.17
C MET A 1 45.41 -19.40 -0.13
N ASP A 2 44.87 -18.58 0.78
CA ASP A 2 43.91 -19.09 1.76
C ASP A 2 42.66 -19.62 1.03
N LYS A 3 42.25 -20.85 1.41
CA LYS A 3 41.04 -21.47 0.84
C LYS A 3 39.84 -20.56 1.16
N PRO A 4 38.94 -20.32 0.19
CA PRO A 4 37.78 -19.47 0.41
C PRO A 4 36.99 -19.98 1.62
N LEU A 5 36.60 -19.03 2.48
CA LEU A 5 35.83 -19.29 3.70
C LEU A 5 34.46 -19.83 3.29
N ASN A 6 34.18 -21.08 3.63
CA ASN A 6 32.94 -21.75 3.27
C ASN A 6 32.48 -22.70 4.40
N ILE A 7 31.25 -23.20 4.28
CA ILE A 7 30.63 -24.06 5.31
C ILE A 7 31.49 -25.31 5.63
N ARG A 8 32.24 -25.84 4.67
CA ARG A 8 33.13 -27.00 4.91
C ARG A 8 34.31 -26.63 5.79
N ARG A 9 34.88 -25.43 5.57
CA ARG A 9 35.98 -24.92 6.41
C ARG A 9 35.52 -24.64 7.86
N ILE A 10 34.32 -24.10 8.02
CA ILE A 10 33.70 -23.92 9.34
C ILE A 10 33.49 -25.27 10.04
N ALA A 11 32.98 -26.26 9.30
CA ALA A 11 32.75 -27.62 9.82
C ALA A 11 34.06 -28.31 10.29
N GLU A 12 35.14 -28.18 9.53
CA GLU A 12 36.46 -28.67 9.91
C GLU A 12 36.93 -28.06 11.23
N LEU A 13 36.86 -26.71 11.34
CA LEU A 13 37.32 -25.98 12.52
C LEU A 13 36.45 -26.22 13.73
N ALA A 14 35.11 -26.33 13.55
CA ALA A 14 34.15 -26.66 14.60
C ALA A 14 34.11 -28.16 14.93
N LYS A 15 34.89 -29.01 14.26
CA LYS A 15 34.93 -30.47 14.44
C LYS A 15 33.55 -31.12 14.35
N CYS A 16 32.75 -30.74 13.33
CA CYS A 16 31.44 -31.31 13.08
C CYS A 16 31.14 -31.43 11.58
N SER A 17 30.02 -31.98 11.18
CA SER A 17 29.66 -32.11 9.77
C SER A 17 29.18 -30.76 9.19
N PRO A 18 29.33 -30.52 7.88
CA PRO A 18 28.77 -29.37 7.19
C PRO A 18 27.24 -29.24 7.40
N SER A 19 26.52 -30.36 7.48
CA SER A 19 25.10 -30.41 7.77
C SER A 19 24.79 -29.96 9.21
N THR A 20 25.67 -30.24 10.18
CA THR A 20 25.53 -29.74 11.55
C THR A 20 25.74 -28.22 11.59
N VAL A 21 26.77 -27.69 10.93
CA VAL A 21 26.97 -26.24 10.81
C VAL A 21 25.76 -25.56 10.20
N SER A 22 25.25 -26.09 9.09
CA SER A 22 24.07 -25.56 8.43
C SER A 22 22.86 -25.51 9.36
N ARG A 23 22.61 -26.57 10.12
CA ARG A 23 21.50 -26.64 11.07
C ARG A 23 21.64 -25.69 12.26
N VAL A 24 22.85 -25.48 12.75
CA VAL A 24 23.14 -24.48 13.79
C VAL A 24 22.84 -23.07 13.26
N LEU A 25 23.32 -22.75 12.07
CA LEU A 25 23.18 -21.41 11.47
C LEU A 25 21.75 -21.11 11.00
N SER A 26 20.98 -22.13 10.57
CA SER A 26 19.59 -21.98 10.17
C SER A 26 18.59 -21.91 11.34
N GLY A 27 19.01 -22.20 12.56
CA GLY A 27 18.16 -22.20 13.75
C GLY A 27 17.05 -23.28 13.78
N ARG A 28 17.03 -24.20 12.81
CA ARG A 28 15.97 -25.21 12.67
C ARG A 28 15.95 -26.19 13.83
N LYS A 29 14.77 -26.34 14.44
CA LYS A 29 14.47 -27.48 15.32
C LYS A 29 14.30 -28.72 14.43
N THR A 30 15.18 -29.71 14.60
CA THR A 30 15.10 -31.00 13.88
C THR A 30 14.97 -32.13 14.91
N ASN A 31 14.50 -33.30 14.47
CA ASN A 31 14.35 -34.49 15.33
C ASN A 31 15.70 -35.03 15.84
N ILE A 32 16.83 -34.57 15.32
CA ILE A 32 18.17 -34.94 15.79
C ILE A 32 18.70 -33.75 16.59
N PRO A 33 18.79 -33.85 17.92
CA PRO A 33 19.27 -32.75 18.75
C PRO A 33 20.78 -32.46 18.48
N ILE A 34 21.14 -31.19 18.50
CA ILE A 34 22.52 -30.74 18.50
C ILE A 34 22.83 -30.30 19.92
N SER A 35 23.93 -30.83 20.49
CA SER A 35 24.34 -30.42 21.84
C SER A 35 24.66 -28.93 21.89
N GLU A 36 24.39 -28.30 23.00
CA GLU A 36 24.68 -26.87 23.20
C GLU A 36 26.17 -26.57 23.03
N GLU A 37 27.03 -27.47 23.47
CA GLU A 37 28.48 -27.38 23.26
C GLU A 37 28.86 -27.31 21.77
N THR A 38 28.22 -28.15 20.93
CA THR A 38 28.47 -28.13 19.47
C THR A 38 27.93 -26.84 18.85
N ARG A 39 26.78 -26.38 19.30
CA ARG A 39 26.17 -25.10 18.85
C ARG A 39 27.10 -23.94 19.16
N GLN A 40 27.55 -23.81 20.37
CA GLN A 40 28.45 -22.76 20.83
C GLN A 40 29.76 -22.76 20.03
N ARG A 41 30.39 -23.93 19.87
CA ARG A 41 31.63 -24.08 19.13
C ARG A 41 31.50 -23.64 17.67
N VAL A 42 30.39 -23.96 16.99
CA VAL A 42 30.11 -23.49 15.63
C VAL A 42 29.97 -21.97 15.58
N LEU A 43 29.20 -21.38 16.50
CA LEU A 43 28.98 -19.94 16.57
C LEU A 43 30.29 -19.17 16.84
N GLU A 44 31.14 -19.69 17.74
CA GLU A 44 32.46 -19.10 18.05
C GLU A 44 33.38 -19.12 16.82
N VAL A 45 33.42 -20.23 16.06
CA VAL A 45 34.23 -20.32 14.85
C VAL A 45 33.72 -19.33 13.80
N CYS A 46 32.41 -19.24 13.61
CA CYS A 46 31.82 -18.26 12.70
C CYS A 46 32.16 -16.84 13.09
N HIS A 47 32.03 -16.48 14.37
CA HIS A 47 32.35 -15.16 14.89
C HIS A 47 33.83 -14.80 14.72
N LYS A 48 34.75 -15.74 15.07
CA LYS A 48 36.20 -15.53 14.93
C LYS A 48 36.65 -15.28 13.50
N LEU A 49 35.95 -15.87 12.53
CA LEU A 49 36.30 -15.79 11.12
C LEU A 49 35.44 -14.81 10.35
N ASP A 50 34.57 -14.06 11.02
CA ASP A 50 33.56 -13.21 10.37
C ASP A 50 32.79 -13.94 9.24
N TYR A 51 32.49 -15.22 9.49
CA TYR A 51 31.80 -16.04 8.51
C TYR A 51 30.29 -15.79 8.54
N GLN A 52 29.78 -15.25 7.45
CA GLN A 52 28.36 -15.18 7.20
C GLN A 52 27.94 -16.22 6.15
N PRO A 53 26.99 -17.10 6.48
CA PRO A 53 26.51 -18.06 5.48
C PRO A 53 25.86 -17.33 4.31
N SER A 54 26.09 -17.81 3.10
CA SER A 54 25.45 -17.23 1.93
C SER A 54 23.93 -17.35 2.07
N ILE A 55 23.22 -16.30 1.68
CA ILE A 55 21.74 -16.28 1.67
C ILE A 55 21.18 -17.47 0.87
N HIS A 56 21.82 -17.86 -0.22
CA HIS A 56 21.42 -19.01 -1.03
C HIS A 56 21.52 -20.32 -0.26
N ALA A 57 22.58 -20.50 0.54
CA ALA A 57 22.72 -21.69 1.39
C ALA A 57 21.64 -21.72 2.50
N LEU A 58 21.34 -20.59 3.12
CA LEU A 58 20.28 -20.50 4.13
C LEU A 58 18.90 -20.80 3.53
N ARG A 59 18.56 -20.20 2.38
CA ARG A 59 17.31 -20.44 1.64
C ARG A 59 17.13 -21.88 1.21
N PHE A 60 18.20 -22.52 0.74
CA PHE A 60 18.17 -23.95 0.34
C PHE A 60 17.74 -24.86 1.50
N PHE A 61 18.20 -24.54 2.71
CA PHE A 61 17.89 -25.35 3.90
C PHE A 61 16.58 -24.93 4.57
N SER A 62 16.22 -23.65 4.58
CA SER A 62 14.99 -23.17 5.22
C SER A 62 13.75 -23.41 4.39
N ARG A 63 13.85 -23.51 3.10
CA ARG A 63 12.75 -23.45 2.13
C ARG A 63 11.95 -22.15 2.22
N GLN A 64 12.53 -21.12 2.81
CA GLN A 64 11.96 -19.79 2.95
C GLN A 64 12.94 -18.77 2.39
N ALA A 65 12.42 -17.84 1.60
CA ALA A 65 13.19 -16.73 1.03
C ALA A 65 13.58 -15.68 2.10
N GLY A 66 12.73 -15.53 3.11
CA GLY A 66 12.78 -14.41 4.06
C GLY A 66 12.47 -13.07 3.39
N VAL A 67 11.72 -13.10 2.29
CA VAL A 67 11.45 -11.96 1.42
C VAL A 67 9.96 -11.93 1.06
N ILE A 68 9.34 -10.78 1.19
CA ILE A 68 7.99 -10.51 0.70
C ILE A 68 8.09 -9.53 -0.48
N GLY A 69 7.49 -9.89 -1.60
CA GLY A 69 7.36 -8.99 -2.74
C GLY A 69 6.39 -7.84 -2.43
N PHE A 70 6.72 -6.64 -2.89
CA PHE A 70 5.78 -5.51 -2.96
C PHE A 70 5.62 -5.15 -4.44
N LEU A 71 4.49 -5.52 -5.01
CA LEU A 71 4.19 -5.33 -6.43
C LEU A 71 3.28 -4.12 -6.62
N LYS A 72 3.76 -3.09 -7.32
CA LYS A 72 2.87 -2.09 -7.92
C LYS A 72 2.22 -2.75 -9.14
N ALA A 73 0.89 -2.92 -9.12
CA ALA A 73 0.16 -3.72 -10.10
C ALA A 73 0.25 -3.18 -11.54
N SER A 74 0.36 -1.85 -11.71
CA SER A 74 0.61 -1.21 -13.02
C SER A 74 2.09 -0.96 -13.24
N GLY A 75 2.58 -1.12 -14.48
CA GLY A 75 4.00 -1.02 -14.81
C GLY A 75 4.59 0.39 -14.88
N GLU A 76 3.76 1.43 -14.85
CA GLU A 76 4.25 2.81 -14.91
C GLU A 76 4.72 3.30 -13.54
N MET A 77 5.89 3.92 -13.52
CA MET A 77 6.37 4.65 -12.35
C MET A 77 5.70 6.02 -12.34
N THR A 78 4.76 6.19 -11.43
CA THR A 78 4.15 7.48 -11.13
C THR A 78 4.75 8.03 -9.83
N ASP A 79 4.92 9.33 -9.75
CA ASP A 79 5.29 10.02 -8.50
C ASP A 79 4.03 10.13 -7.63
N ASP A 80 3.74 9.04 -6.92
CA ASP A 80 2.52 8.87 -6.11
C ASP A 80 2.91 8.83 -4.62
N ASP A 81 2.47 9.84 -3.88
CA ASP A 81 2.71 9.98 -2.44
C ASP A 81 2.20 8.76 -1.66
N ASN A 82 1.05 8.18 -2.06
CA ASN A 82 0.46 7.03 -1.37
C ASN A 82 1.22 5.74 -1.66
N LEU A 83 1.74 5.57 -2.89
CA LEU A 83 2.64 4.46 -3.21
C LEU A 83 3.89 4.51 -2.35
N SER A 84 4.53 5.69 -2.26
CA SER A 84 5.73 5.89 -1.47
C SER A 84 5.47 5.65 0.02
N LYS A 85 4.41 6.21 0.59
CA LYS A 85 3.98 5.98 1.98
C LYS A 85 3.74 4.48 2.24
N SER A 86 3.00 3.80 1.34
CA SER A 86 2.68 2.38 1.47
C SER A 86 3.92 1.50 1.39
N LEU A 87 4.80 1.73 0.41
CA LEU A 87 6.04 0.96 0.25
C LEU A 87 6.95 1.09 1.47
N PHE A 88 7.22 2.33 1.94
CA PHE A 88 8.08 2.53 3.10
C PHE A 88 7.46 1.97 4.39
N ALA A 89 6.14 2.07 4.55
CA ALA A 89 5.46 1.47 5.68
C ALA A 89 5.58 -0.06 5.65
N VAL A 90 5.32 -0.71 4.51
CA VAL A 90 5.49 -2.17 4.35
C VAL A 90 6.93 -2.58 4.62
N CYS A 91 7.92 -1.87 4.07
CA CYS A 91 9.34 -2.15 4.32
C CYS A 91 9.68 -2.14 5.81
N ARG A 92 9.24 -1.10 6.53
CA ARG A 92 9.46 -0.96 7.98
C ARG A 92 8.83 -2.10 8.77
N GLU A 93 7.56 -2.39 8.48
CA GLU A 93 6.78 -3.38 9.21
C GLU A 93 7.31 -4.81 8.97
N LEU A 94 7.63 -5.16 7.73
CA LEU A 94 8.21 -6.46 7.41
C LEU A 94 9.61 -6.63 8.00
N LEU A 95 10.45 -5.57 7.96
CA LEU A 95 11.79 -5.60 8.56
C LEU A 95 11.72 -5.87 10.07
N ALA A 96 10.79 -5.22 10.79
CA ALA A 96 10.57 -5.45 12.22
C ALA A 96 10.16 -6.90 12.53
N ARG A 97 9.58 -7.62 11.56
CA ARG A 97 9.16 -9.03 11.67
C ARG A 97 10.17 -10.03 11.10
N GLY A 98 11.35 -9.55 10.66
CA GLY A 98 12.45 -10.35 10.14
C GLY A 98 12.37 -10.70 8.66
N TYR A 99 11.52 -10.02 7.90
CA TYR A 99 11.41 -10.17 6.44
C TYR A 99 12.02 -8.97 5.72
N ARG A 100 12.53 -9.21 4.52
CA ARG A 100 12.94 -8.15 3.57
C ARG A 100 11.83 -7.90 2.57
N THR A 101 11.78 -6.71 2.01
CA THR A 101 10.85 -6.36 0.93
C THR A 101 11.60 -6.35 -0.40
N LEU A 102 11.00 -6.94 -1.44
CA LEU A 102 11.44 -6.88 -2.83
C LEU A 102 10.44 -6.00 -3.62
N PRO A 103 10.80 -4.76 -3.97
CA PRO A 103 9.93 -3.93 -4.83
C PRO A 103 9.86 -4.51 -6.25
N LEU A 104 8.66 -4.57 -6.81
CA LEU A 104 8.36 -5.13 -8.13
C LEU A 104 7.40 -4.20 -8.89
N LEU A 105 7.51 -4.21 -10.22
CA LEU A 105 6.61 -3.50 -11.13
C LEU A 105 5.85 -4.49 -12.00
N GLY A 106 4.54 -4.37 -12.05
CA GLY A 106 3.63 -5.19 -12.86
C GLY A 106 3.57 -4.73 -14.31
N SER A 107 4.72 -4.77 -15.01
CA SER A 107 4.76 -4.48 -16.44
C SER A 107 4.07 -5.58 -17.26
N ALA A 108 3.73 -5.29 -18.51
CA ALA A 108 3.20 -6.31 -19.43
C ALA A 108 4.14 -7.53 -19.51
N GLU A 109 5.45 -7.30 -19.63
CA GLU A 109 6.47 -8.37 -19.66
C GLU A 109 6.45 -9.20 -18.36
N PHE A 110 6.31 -8.57 -17.20
CA PHE A 110 6.22 -9.26 -15.91
C PHE A 110 5.05 -10.26 -15.86
N VAL A 111 3.91 -9.88 -16.43
CA VAL A 111 2.73 -10.74 -16.50
C VAL A 111 2.87 -11.81 -17.59
N GLU A 112 3.29 -11.45 -18.80
CA GLU A 112 3.48 -12.36 -19.94
C GLU A 112 4.50 -13.47 -19.64
N THR A 113 5.60 -13.14 -18.96
CA THR A 113 6.62 -14.12 -18.54
C THR A 113 6.23 -14.90 -17.30
N LYS A 114 5.06 -14.61 -16.71
CA LYS A 114 4.56 -15.19 -15.46
C LYS A 114 5.54 -15.04 -14.30
N GLU A 115 6.21 -13.90 -14.23
CA GLU A 115 7.20 -13.63 -13.20
C GLU A 115 6.59 -13.63 -11.81
N HIS A 116 5.32 -13.18 -11.67
CA HIS A 116 4.53 -13.28 -10.44
C HIS A 116 4.42 -14.70 -9.86
N LEU A 117 4.45 -15.75 -10.72
CA LEU A 117 4.49 -17.16 -10.29
C LEU A 117 5.92 -17.68 -10.14
N ASN A 118 6.82 -17.25 -11.04
CA ASN A 118 8.19 -17.74 -11.10
C ASN A 118 9.01 -17.33 -9.87
N LEU A 119 8.78 -16.16 -9.30
CA LEU A 119 9.39 -15.70 -8.05
C LEU A 119 9.14 -16.69 -6.90
N PHE A 120 7.92 -17.21 -6.76
CA PHE A 120 7.60 -18.25 -5.77
C PHE A 120 8.25 -19.59 -6.10
N LYS A 121 8.16 -20.02 -7.37
CA LYS A 121 8.74 -21.31 -7.82
C LYS A 121 10.25 -21.35 -7.64
N ARG A 122 10.95 -20.21 -7.82
CA ARG A 122 12.39 -20.08 -7.60
C ARG A 122 12.76 -19.80 -6.13
N ASN A 123 11.77 -19.75 -5.25
CA ASN A 123 11.96 -19.45 -3.83
C ASN A 123 12.65 -18.10 -3.59
N GLU A 124 12.30 -17.09 -4.39
CA GLU A 124 12.80 -15.72 -4.26
C GLU A 124 11.95 -14.88 -3.31
N ILE A 125 10.65 -15.19 -3.22
CA ILE A 125 9.71 -14.59 -2.27
C ILE A 125 8.89 -15.67 -1.55
N ASP A 126 8.44 -15.36 -0.34
CA ASP A 126 7.54 -16.22 0.45
C ASP A 126 6.08 -15.75 0.35
N GLY A 127 5.84 -14.49 0.03
CA GLY A 127 4.53 -13.88 -0.12
C GLY A 127 4.59 -12.64 -0.99
N LEU A 128 3.43 -12.13 -1.41
CA LEU A 128 3.31 -10.97 -2.28
C LEU A 128 2.26 -10.00 -1.73
N ILE A 129 2.62 -8.72 -1.59
CA ILE A 129 1.70 -7.62 -1.33
C ILE A 129 1.53 -6.86 -2.63
N VAL A 130 0.30 -6.75 -3.12
CA VAL A 130 -0.03 -6.12 -4.41
C VAL A 130 -0.71 -4.79 -4.17
N TRP A 131 -0.03 -3.70 -4.51
CA TRP A 131 -0.55 -2.34 -4.39
C TRP A 131 -1.22 -1.87 -5.68
N GLY A 132 -2.37 -1.22 -5.55
CA GLY A 132 -3.07 -0.61 -6.68
C GLY A 132 -3.67 -1.61 -7.68
N ALA A 133 -4.04 -2.81 -7.22
CA ALA A 133 -4.68 -3.81 -8.05
C ALA A 133 -6.04 -3.33 -8.58
N ARG A 134 -6.40 -3.77 -9.80
CA ARG A 134 -7.67 -3.48 -10.49
C ARG A 134 -8.24 -4.76 -11.10
N GLU A 135 -9.50 -4.73 -11.54
CA GLU A 135 -10.21 -5.89 -12.08
C GLU A 135 -9.59 -6.46 -13.36
N GLU A 136 -8.89 -5.64 -14.14
CA GLU A 136 -8.19 -6.09 -15.35
C GLU A 136 -6.92 -6.90 -15.07
N HIS A 137 -6.44 -6.95 -13.83
CA HIS A 137 -5.21 -7.67 -13.45
C HIS A 137 -5.46 -9.17 -13.25
N THR A 138 -5.58 -9.92 -14.33
CA THR A 138 -5.89 -11.36 -14.35
C THR A 138 -4.82 -12.24 -13.68
N PHE A 139 -3.60 -11.75 -13.48
CA PHE A 139 -2.55 -12.48 -12.78
C PHE A 139 -2.92 -12.80 -11.32
N LEU A 140 -3.90 -12.10 -10.73
CA LEU A 140 -4.40 -12.36 -9.38
C LEU A 140 -5.09 -13.75 -9.31
N ASP A 141 -5.87 -14.10 -10.33
CA ASP A 141 -6.50 -15.41 -10.44
C ASP A 141 -5.45 -16.52 -10.54
N GLU A 142 -4.38 -16.30 -11.31
CA GLU A 142 -3.26 -17.25 -11.42
C GLU A 142 -2.55 -17.47 -10.09
N LEU A 143 -2.38 -16.41 -9.27
CA LEU A 143 -1.83 -16.53 -7.91
C LEU A 143 -2.75 -17.34 -6.99
N ALA A 144 -4.05 -17.09 -7.06
CA ALA A 144 -5.07 -17.81 -6.28
C ALA A 144 -5.13 -19.29 -6.66
N GLU A 145 -5.17 -19.60 -7.96
CA GLU A 145 -5.17 -20.99 -8.48
C GLU A 145 -3.90 -21.76 -8.10
N ALA A 146 -2.75 -21.06 -8.10
CA ALA A 146 -1.48 -21.65 -7.69
C ALA A 146 -1.35 -21.83 -6.17
N GLY A 147 -2.25 -21.25 -5.37
CA GLY A 147 -2.23 -21.30 -3.91
C GLY A 147 -1.05 -20.53 -3.30
N PHE A 148 -0.52 -19.52 -4.00
CA PHE A 148 0.56 -18.68 -3.47
C PHE A 148 0.04 -17.61 -2.52
N PRO A 149 0.76 -17.30 -1.42
CA PRO A 149 0.33 -16.28 -0.46
C PRO A 149 0.42 -14.87 -1.06
N TYR A 150 -0.71 -14.17 -1.14
CA TYR A 150 -0.74 -12.76 -1.53
C TYR A 150 -1.85 -12.00 -0.81
N LEU A 151 -1.68 -10.69 -0.70
CA LEU A 151 -2.65 -9.73 -0.17
C LEU A 151 -2.69 -8.50 -1.07
N LEU A 152 -3.88 -8.01 -1.36
CA LEU A 152 -4.06 -6.70 -1.99
C LEU A 152 -3.92 -5.60 -0.94
N LEU A 153 -3.31 -4.49 -1.31
CA LEU A 153 -3.17 -3.30 -0.49
C LEU A 153 -3.80 -2.12 -1.22
N THR A 154 -4.66 -1.39 -0.53
CA THR A 154 -5.41 -0.20 -0.95
C THR A 154 -6.71 -0.46 -1.73
N ASN A 155 -6.75 -1.43 -2.64
CA ASN A 155 -7.95 -1.72 -3.45
C ASN A 155 -8.44 -3.14 -3.22
N ARG A 156 -9.77 -3.34 -3.36
CA ARG A 156 -10.38 -4.66 -3.47
C ARG A 156 -10.53 -5.04 -4.94
N VAL A 157 -10.38 -6.33 -5.22
CA VAL A 157 -10.68 -6.93 -6.52
C VAL A 157 -11.40 -8.25 -6.27
N GLY A 158 -12.67 -8.35 -6.65
CA GLY A 158 -13.46 -9.55 -6.48
C GLY A 158 -13.40 -10.13 -5.07
N ALA A 159 -13.08 -11.42 -4.97
CA ALA A 159 -12.94 -12.16 -3.72
C ALA A 159 -11.48 -12.28 -3.22
N HIS A 160 -10.52 -11.61 -3.86
CA HIS A 160 -9.12 -11.64 -3.44
C HIS A 160 -8.93 -10.98 -2.07
N PRO A 161 -8.10 -11.56 -1.18
CA PRO A 161 -7.88 -11.01 0.15
C PRO A 161 -7.21 -9.62 0.06
N ALA A 162 -7.75 -8.66 0.80
CA ALA A 162 -7.32 -7.26 0.72
C ALA A 162 -7.29 -6.57 2.08
N VAL A 163 -6.36 -5.62 2.24
CA VAL A 163 -6.37 -4.64 3.33
C VAL A 163 -6.49 -3.25 2.72
N TYR A 164 -7.51 -2.51 3.09
CA TYR A 164 -7.81 -1.20 2.52
C TYR A 164 -8.44 -0.28 3.56
N ALA A 165 -8.37 1.01 3.30
CA ALA A 165 -9.06 2.01 4.11
C ALA A 165 -10.50 2.22 3.58
N GLU A 166 -11.43 2.47 4.47
CA GLU A 166 -12.80 2.81 4.13
C GLU A 166 -12.84 4.12 3.33
N GLN A 167 -13.52 4.14 2.20
CA GLN A 167 -13.53 5.27 1.27
C GLN A 167 -14.93 5.84 1.02
N LYS A 168 -15.97 5.02 1.20
CA LYS A 168 -17.34 5.42 0.88
C LYS A 168 -17.91 6.34 1.95
N GLU A 169 -17.84 5.91 3.20
CA GLU A 169 -18.42 6.65 4.33
C GLU A 169 -17.72 8.00 4.53
N ILE A 170 -16.39 8.05 4.34
CA ILE A 170 -15.65 9.30 4.51
C ILE A 170 -16.07 10.35 3.48
N LEU A 171 -16.25 9.97 2.19
CA LEU A 171 -16.75 10.91 1.17
C LEU A 171 -18.18 11.32 1.43
N ARG A 172 -19.02 10.42 1.94
CA ARG A 172 -20.37 10.76 2.38
C ARG A 172 -20.35 11.81 3.50
N ILE A 173 -19.49 11.60 4.51
CA ILE A 173 -19.35 12.55 5.64
C ILE A 173 -18.87 13.92 5.15
N LEU A 174 -17.83 14.00 4.35
CA LEU A 174 -17.31 15.27 3.83
C LEU A 174 -18.36 16.01 2.99
N THR A 175 -19.07 15.28 2.13
CA THR A 175 -20.14 15.84 1.29
C THR A 175 -21.29 16.34 2.15
N GLN A 176 -21.73 15.55 3.13
CA GLN A 176 -22.81 15.94 4.06
C GLN A 176 -22.45 17.19 4.84
N ASN A 177 -21.21 17.33 5.31
CA ASN A 177 -20.76 18.54 6.00
C ASN A 177 -20.84 19.81 5.13
N CYS A 178 -20.55 19.70 3.82
CA CYS A 178 -20.79 20.83 2.91
C CYS A 178 -22.28 21.19 2.80
N ILE A 179 -23.14 20.17 2.73
CA ILE A 179 -24.60 20.35 2.67
C ILE A 179 -25.15 20.98 3.94
N ASP A 180 -24.70 20.53 5.11
CA ASP A 180 -25.13 21.04 6.42
C ASP A 180 -24.76 22.53 6.61
N ARG A 181 -23.66 22.97 5.95
CA ARG A 181 -23.24 24.37 5.87
C ARG A 181 -23.98 25.20 4.83
N GLY A 182 -24.98 24.63 4.19
CA GLY A 182 -25.86 25.36 3.27
C GLY A 182 -25.47 25.23 1.79
N ALA A 183 -24.48 24.43 1.42
CA ALA A 183 -24.20 24.16 0.01
C ALA A 183 -25.38 23.45 -0.65
N ARG A 184 -25.80 23.94 -1.82
CA ARG A 184 -26.94 23.41 -2.58
C ARG A 184 -26.51 23.05 -4.03
N ARG A 185 -25.61 23.83 -4.62
CA ARG A 185 -25.02 23.57 -5.93
C ARG A 185 -23.70 22.81 -5.69
N ILE A 186 -23.75 21.50 -5.89
CA ILE A 186 -22.64 20.63 -5.53
C ILE A 186 -21.99 20.08 -6.81
N ALA A 187 -20.69 20.25 -6.92
CA ALA A 187 -19.90 19.65 -7.98
C ALA A 187 -18.96 18.57 -7.41
N GLY A 188 -18.77 17.48 -8.16
CA GLY A 188 -17.81 16.43 -7.84
C GLY A 188 -16.76 16.29 -8.95
N ILE A 189 -15.48 16.24 -8.59
CA ILE A 189 -14.41 15.81 -9.51
C ILE A 189 -14.01 14.40 -9.10
N MET A 190 -14.38 13.41 -9.92
CA MET A 190 -14.38 12.00 -9.57
C MET A 190 -13.68 11.15 -10.62
N SER A 191 -13.30 9.92 -10.24
CA SER A 191 -12.84 8.86 -11.16
C SER A 191 -13.65 7.59 -10.94
N ARG A 192 -13.62 6.71 -11.95
CA ARG A 192 -14.17 5.34 -11.86
C ARG A 192 -13.06 4.28 -11.87
N ASN A 193 -11.80 4.71 -11.93
CA ASN A 193 -10.65 3.84 -12.04
C ASN A 193 -10.30 3.17 -10.69
N GLY A 194 -10.63 1.89 -10.57
CA GLY A 194 -10.36 1.11 -9.38
C GLY A 194 -11.41 1.23 -8.28
N ASP A 195 -11.31 0.35 -7.30
CA ASP A 195 -12.30 0.20 -6.24
C ASP A 195 -12.38 1.43 -5.33
N SER A 196 -11.24 2.00 -4.92
CA SER A 196 -11.21 3.19 -4.05
C SER A 196 -11.98 4.36 -4.64
N TYR A 197 -11.77 4.68 -5.91
CA TYR A 197 -12.49 5.78 -6.56
C TYR A 197 -13.97 5.47 -6.74
N ARG A 198 -14.36 4.23 -7.02
CA ARG A 198 -15.78 3.84 -7.09
C ARG A 198 -16.46 3.99 -5.73
N GLN A 199 -15.79 3.65 -4.63
CA GLN A 199 -16.31 3.86 -3.29
C GLN A 199 -16.46 5.35 -2.95
N ARG A 200 -15.45 6.17 -3.31
CA ARG A 200 -15.51 7.63 -3.15
C ARG A 200 -16.70 8.23 -3.90
N LEU A 201 -16.88 7.84 -5.17
CA LEU A 201 -18.02 8.26 -5.98
C LEU A 201 -19.35 7.85 -5.33
N ALA A 202 -19.45 6.61 -4.85
CA ALA A 202 -20.68 6.12 -4.21
C ALA A 202 -21.02 6.91 -2.94
N GLY A 203 -20.03 7.22 -2.08
CA GLY A 203 -20.22 8.03 -0.90
C GLY A 203 -20.63 9.48 -1.21
N PHE A 204 -19.99 10.09 -2.20
CA PHE A 204 -20.36 11.41 -2.70
C PHE A 204 -21.80 11.43 -3.21
N LEU A 205 -22.19 10.50 -4.09
CA LEU A 205 -23.54 10.45 -4.67
C LEU A 205 -24.60 10.19 -3.59
N GLU A 206 -24.33 9.30 -2.63
CA GLU A 206 -25.28 9.01 -1.56
C GLU A 206 -25.71 10.25 -0.78
N ALA A 207 -24.79 11.19 -0.53
CA ALA A 207 -25.12 12.44 0.15
C ALA A 207 -25.64 13.52 -0.81
N ALA A 208 -25.08 13.64 -2.01
CA ALA A 208 -25.35 14.76 -2.92
C ALA A 208 -26.54 14.55 -3.86
N GLU A 209 -27.00 13.29 -4.09
CA GLU A 209 -28.08 12.97 -5.04
C GLU A 209 -29.34 13.84 -4.90
N PRO A 210 -29.84 14.18 -3.69
CA PRO A 210 -31.02 15.03 -3.55
C PRO A 210 -30.85 16.44 -4.14
N PHE A 211 -29.62 16.86 -4.38
CA PHE A 211 -29.28 18.18 -4.91
C PHE A 211 -28.90 18.15 -6.39
N SER A 212 -29.03 16.99 -7.07
CA SER A 212 -28.69 16.81 -8.47
C SER A 212 -27.26 17.28 -8.80
N PRO A 213 -26.22 16.68 -8.19
CA PRO A 213 -24.85 17.15 -8.31
C PRO A 213 -24.33 17.06 -9.74
N GLN A 214 -23.45 17.98 -10.14
CA GLN A 214 -22.69 17.87 -11.36
C GLN A 214 -21.41 17.09 -11.13
N VAL A 215 -21.16 16.05 -11.91
CA VAL A 215 -19.98 15.17 -11.75
C VAL A 215 -19.10 15.26 -12.98
N PHE A 216 -17.85 15.63 -12.74
CA PHE A 216 -16.80 15.75 -13.75
C PHE A 216 -15.85 14.57 -13.59
N PHE A 217 -15.68 13.78 -14.64
CA PHE A 217 -14.89 12.54 -14.58
C PHE A 217 -13.54 12.71 -15.25
N GLY A 218 -12.47 12.33 -14.52
CA GLY A 218 -11.14 12.09 -15.05
C GLY A 218 -10.73 10.63 -14.87
N GLU A 219 -9.65 10.21 -15.48
CA GLU A 219 -9.11 8.87 -15.31
C GLU A 219 -8.26 8.76 -14.05
N ASP A 220 -7.08 9.33 -14.03
CA ASP A 220 -6.14 9.17 -12.91
C ASP A 220 -6.11 10.36 -11.93
N LEU A 221 -6.76 11.46 -12.28
CA LEU A 221 -6.88 12.70 -11.47
C LEU A 221 -5.52 13.24 -10.96
N ILE A 222 -4.49 13.15 -11.79
CA ILE A 222 -3.19 13.76 -11.51
C ILE A 222 -3.19 15.25 -11.84
N LEU A 223 -2.38 16.03 -11.12
CA LEU A 223 -2.40 17.50 -11.17
C LEU A 223 -2.25 18.07 -12.58
N SER A 224 -1.48 17.44 -13.46
CA SER A 224 -1.33 17.87 -14.86
C SER A 224 -2.63 17.80 -15.67
N ASP A 225 -3.53 16.88 -15.34
CA ASP A 225 -4.68 16.54 -16.19
C ASP A 225 -6.00 17.09 -15.64
N VAL A 226 -6.05 17.45 -14.34
CA VAL A 226 -7.28 17.86 -13.68
C VAL A 226 -7.61 19.35 -13.83
N THR A 227 -6.74 20.18 -14.39
CA THR A 227 -6.97 21.63 -14.52
C THR A 227 -8.24 21.93 -15.34
N ALA A 228 -8.45 21.24 -16.45
CA ALA A 228 -9.66 21.40 -17.26
C ALA A 228 -10.93 20.98 -16.51
N LEU A 229 -10.86 19.94 -15.68
CA LEU A 229 -11.97 19.49 -14.84
C LEU A 229 -12.29 20.52 -13.74
N ALA A 230 -11.25 21.12 -13.14
CA ALA A 230 -11.41 22.21 -12.18
C ALA A 230 -12.12 23.42 -12.81
N ASP A 231 -11.71 23.81 -14.02
CA ASP A 231 -12.38 24.88 -14.76
C ASP A 231 -13.84 24.54 -15.07
N ALA A 232 -14.14 23.33 -15.53
CA ALA A 232 -15.49 22.88 -15.83
C ALA A 232 -16.36 22.87 -14.55
N ALA A 233 -15.82 22.36 -13.45
CA ALA A 233 -16.51 22.35 -12.16
C ALA A 233 -16.84 23.77 -11.69
N LEU A 234 -15.88 24.70 -11.71
CA LEU A 234 -16.09 26.09 -11.28
C LEU A 234 -17.05 26.84 -12.21
N ASN A 235 -17.08 26.55 -13.51
CA ASN A 235 -18.02 27.15 -14.46
C ASN A 235 -19.48 26.76 -14.21
N SER A 236 -19.73 25.69 -13.43
CA SER A 236 -21.08 25.34 -12.96
C SER A 236 -21.58 26.21 -11.80
N ASN A 237 -20.73 27.12 -11.33
CA ASN A 237 -21.00 28.02 -10.21
C ASN A 237 -21.44 27.28 -8.93
N PRO A 238 -20.63 26.34 -8.43
CA PRO A 238 -20.95 25.51 -7.27
C PRO A 238 -20.80 26.29 -5.94
N ASP A 239 -21.53 25.84 -4.91
CA ASP A 239 -21.32 26.25 -3.51
C ASP A 239 -20.26 25.36 -2.84
N ALA A 240 -20.08 24.13 -3.35
CA ALA A 240 -19.07 23.20 -2.88
C ALA A 240 -18.50 22.37 -4.04
N VAL A 241 -17.19 22.11 -4.00
CA VAL A 241 -16.53 21.13 -4.86
C VAL A 241 -15.94 20.00 -4.00
N ILE A 242 -16.39 18.78 -4.23
CA ILE A 242 -15.91 17.59 -3.56
C ILE A 242 -14.99 16.85 -4.55
N CYS A 243 -13.71 16.78 -4.22
CA CYS A 243 -12.71 16.12 -5.06
C CYS A 243 -12.40 14.72 -4.54
N ALA A 244 -12.26 13.78 -5.47
CA ALA A 244 -11.93 12.41 -5.11
C ALA A 244 -10.50 12.28 -4.52
N ASN A 245 -9.60 13.21 -4.87
CA ASN A 245 -8.24 13.26 -4.28
C ASN A 245 -7.77 14.71 -4.08
N ASP A 246 -6.64 14.86 -3.39
CA ASP A 246 -6.07 16.17 -3.07
C ASP A 246 -5.49 16.88 -4.30
N GLU A 247 -4.98 16.15 -5.31
CA GLU A 247 -4.45 16.78 -6.53
C GLU A 247 -5.56 17.51 -7.30
N ALA A 248 -6.74 16.90 -7.40
CA ALA A 248 -7.90 17.56 -7.98
C ALA A 248 -8.33 18.77 -7.14
N ALA A 249 -8.28 18.68 -5.81
CA ALA A 249 -8.60 19.79 -4.94
C ALA A 249 -7.59 20.95 -5.05
N LEU A 250 -6.30 20.65 -5.17
CA LEU A 250 -5.25 21.65 -5.42
C LEU A 250 -5.47 22.37 -6.76
N ALA A 251 -5.85 21.64 -7.81
CA ALA A 251 -6.18 22.28 -9.09
C ALA A 251 -7.37 23.25 -8.96
N VAL A 252 -8.43 22.86 -8.23
CA VAL A 252 -9.57 23.74 -7.94
C VAL A 252 -9.11 24.97 -7.16
N GLU A 253 -8.29 24.80 -6.10
CA GLU A 253 -7.78 25.92 -5.30
C GLU A 253 -6.99 26.91 -6.17
N MET A 254 -6.06 26.42 -7.01
CA MET A 254 -5.29 27.25 -7.93
C MET A 254 -6.19 28.06 -8.86
N ARG A 255 -7.23 27.44 -9.44
CA ARG A 255 -8.20 28.12 -10.30
C ARG A 255 -9.06 29.13 -9.53
N CYS A 256 -9.41 28.83 -8.27
CA CYS A 256 -10.11 29.80 -7.40
C CYS A 256 -9.28 31.04 -7.14
N MET A 257 -7.99 30.87 -6.82
CA MET A 257 -7.07 31.99 -6.63
C MET A 257 -6.97 32.90 -7.88
N GLU A 258 -6.82 32.30 -9.07
CA GLU A 258 -6.78 33.06 -10.33
C GLU A 258 -8.07 33.81 -10.63
N ARG A 259 -9.22 33.30 -10.19
CA ARG A 259 -10.55 33.88 -10.41
C ARG A 259 -11.01 34.80 -9.26
N GLY A 260 -10.23 34.91 -8.19
CA GLY A 260 -10.59 35.68 -6.99
C GLY A 260 -11.73 35.06 -6.17
N ILE A 261 -11.96 33.77 -6.28
CA ILE A 261 -12.95 33.01 -5.49
C ILE A 261 -12.29 32.65 -4.15
N ARG A 262 -12.94 33.02 -3.05
CA ARG A 262 -12.41 32.77 -1.71
C ARG A 262 -12.88 31.41 -1.19
N ILE A 263 -11.95 30.66 -0.62
CA ILE A 263 -12.21 29.40 0.07
C ILE A 263 -11.93 29.64 1.56
N PRO A 264 -12.85 29.34 2.48
CA PRO A 264 -14.14 28.66 2.29
C PRO A 264 -15.36 29.60 2.07
N GLU A 265 -15.17 30.94 2.02
CA GLU A 265 -16.28 31.93 2.11
C GLU A 265 -17.21 31.88 0.89
N ASP A 266 -16.67 31.73 -0.31
CA ASP A 266 -17.43 31.71 -1.57
C ASP A 266 -17.60 30.27 -2.10
N LEU A 267 -16.68 29.35 -1.70
CA LEU A 267 -16.66 27.95 -2.15
C LEU A 267 -16.11 27.03 -1.05
N LEU A 268 -16.86 26.00 -0.68
CA LEU A 268 -16.34 24.91 0.15
C LEU A 268 -15.58 23.91 -0.69
N LEU A 269 -14.43 23.42 -0.20
CA LEU A 269 -13.57 22.50 -0.94
C LEU A 269 -13.09 21.34 -0.08
N THR A 270 -13.15 20.10 -0.62
CA THR A 270 -12.60 18.91 0.02
C THR A 270 -11.75 18.09 -0.95
N GLY A 271 -10.75 17.42 -0.43
CA GLY A 271 -9.90 16.49 -1.13
C GLY A 271 -9.92 15.08 -0.53
N GLY A 272 -8.92 14.30 -0.84
CA GLY A 272 -8.67 12.95 -0.33
C GLY A 272 -7.20 12.57 -0.50
N ASP A 273 -6.70 11.68 0.35
CA ASP A 273 -5.36 11.09 0.35
C ASP A 273 -4.35 11.72 1.32
N ASN A 274 -4.64 12.91 1.86
CA ASN A 274 -3.76 13.60 2.79
C ASN A 274 -2.31 13.70 2.27
N ILE A 275 -2.15 14.14 1.01
CA ILE A 275 -0.83 14.39 0.47
C ILE A 275 -0.21 15.62 1.14
N ARG A 276 1.12 15.68 1.18
CA ARG A 276 1.83 16.76 1.87
C ARG A 276 1.45 18.16 1.37
N LEU A 277 1.23 18.31 0.07
CA LEU A 277 0.87 19.59 -0.53
C LEU A 277 -0.49 20.13 -0.02
N SER A 278 -1.44 19.27 0.30
CA SER A 278 -2.77 19.69 0.78
C SER A 278 -2.75 20.35 2.16
N GLU A 279 -1.68 20.16 2.94
CA GLU A 279 -1.48 20.84 4.22
C GLU A 279 -0.82 22.22 4.07
N TYR A 280 0.08 22.38 3.07
CA TYR A 280 0.93 23.57 2.91
C TYR A 280 0.51 24.47 1.75
N CYS A 281 -0.58 24.19 1.08
CA CYS A 281 -1.17 25.06 0.07
C CYS A 281 -1.76 26.35 0.69
N PRO A 282 -2.04 27.42 -0.08
CA PRO A 282 -2.54 28.69 0.43
C PRO A 282 -3.77 28.59 1.32
N VAL A 283 -4.70 27.71 0.99
CA VAL A 283 -5.84 27.35 1.85
C VAL A 283 -5.78 25.87 2.17
N PRO A 284 -5.22 25.45 3.32
CA PRO A 284 -5.09 24.04 3.66
C PRO A 284 -6.37 23.25 3.45
N ILE A 285 -6.27 22.15 2.67
CA ILE A 285 -7.42 21.39 2.16
C ILE A 285 -7.89 20.37 3.19
N THR A 286 -9.17 20.40 3.54
CA THR A 286 -9.84 19.32 4.29
C THR A 286 -9.85 18.06 3.45
N THR A 287 -9.38 16.95 4.04
CA THR A 287 -9.08 15.69 3.37
C THR A 287 -9.29 14.49 4.29
N PHE A 288 -8.83 13.31 3.89
CA PHE A 288 -8.72 12.12 4.74
C PHE A 288 -7.49 11.31 4.34
N ASP A 289 -6.95 10.51 5.27
CA ASP A 289 -5.79 9.67 5.01
C ASP A 289 -6.22 8.27 4.52
N GLN A 290 -5.48 7.69 3.58
CA GLN A 290 -5.67 6.30 3.14
C GLN A 290 -5.13 5.27 4.15
N MET A 291 -4.72 5.71 5.32
CA MET A 291 -4.26 4.87 6.43
C MET A 291 -3.11 3.93 6.03
N ALA A 292 -2.21 4.39 5.15
CA ALA A 292 -1.15 3.58 4.55
C ALA A 292 -0.29 2.84 5.59
N ALA A 293 0.04 3.47 6.72
CA ALA A 293 0.84 2.85 7.78
C ALA A 293 0.08 1.73 8.49
N GLN A 294 -1.20 1.92 8.79
CA GLN A 294 -2.06 0.94 9.45
C GLN A 294 -2.35 -0.24 8.51
N CYS A 295 -2.68 0.04 7.24
CA CYS A 295 -2.88 -0.98 6.22
C CYS A 295 -1.61 -1.82 6.04
N ALA A 296 -0.43 -1.19 5.95
CA ALA A 296 0.84 -1.87 5.80
C ALA A 296 1.17 -2.75 7.02
N SER A 297 0.93 -2.25 8.24
CA SER A 297 1.14 -3.03 9.48
C SER A 297 0.26 -4.26 9.50
N LEU A 298 -1.03 -4.10 9.20
CA LEU A 298 -1.98 -5.21 9.17
C LEU A 298 -1.65 -6.22 8.06
N CYS A 299 -1.28 -5.77 6.85
CA CYS A 299 -0.78 -6.65 5.78
C CYS A 299 0.43 -7.47 6.23
N ALA A 300 1.40 -6.83 6.89
CA ALA A 300 2.59 -7.51 7.37
C ALA A 300 2.26 -8.55 8.45
N ASP A 301 1.38 -8.21 9.41
CA ASP A 301 0.92 -9.13 10.46
C ASP A 301 0.22 -10.34 9.86
N MET A 302 -0.76 -10.11 8.98
CA MET A 302 -1.52 -11.18 8.33
C MET A 302 -0.63 -12.09 7.48
N MET A 303 0.27 -11.51 6.67
CA MET A 303 1.20 -12.28 5.84
C MET A 303 2.13 -13.13 6.70
N VAL A 304 2.70 -12.56 7.76
CA VAL A 304 3.61 -13.29 8.65
C VAL A 304 2.88 -14.40 9.45
N ALA A 305 1.66 -14.12 9.93
CA ALA A 305 0.83 -15.12 10.59
C ALA A 305 0.45 -16.27 9.63
N HIS A 306 0.14 -15.95 8.37
CA HIS A 306 -0.10 -16.96 7.35
C HIS A 306 1.13 -17.85 7.12
N LEU A 307 2.30 -17.25 6.92
CA LEU A 307 3.54 -17.98 6.62
C LEU A 307 4.07 -18.81 7.79
N LYS A 308 3.80 -18.42 9.03
CA LYS A 308 4.28 -19.12 10.23
C LYS A 308 3.28 -20.12 10.78
N ASP A 309 2.02 -19.73 10.83
CA ASP A 309 0.97 -20.41 11.59
C ASP A 309 -0.16 -20.93 10.70
N GLY A 310 -0.11 -20.67 9.37
CA GLY A 310 -1.15 -21.10 8.42
C GLY A 310 -2.48 -20.35 8.58
N MET A 311 -2.48 -19.17 9.21
CA MET A 311 -3.69 -18.36 9.38
C MET A 311 -4.24 -17.94 8.01
N PRO A 312 -5.56 -17.92 7.80
CA PRO A 312 -6.13 -17.51 6.52
C PRO A 312 -5.85 -16.03 6.22
N LEU A 313 -5.62 -15.73 4.95
CA LEU A 313 -5.56 -14.35 4.45
C LEU A 313 -7.00 -13.92 4.14
N GLU A 314 -7.48 -12.89 4.81
CA GLU A 314 -8.86 -12.42 4.71
C GLU A 314 -8.88 -10.93 4.36
N THR A 315 -10.02 -10.47 3.86
CA THR A 315 -10.23 -9.04 3.62
C THR A 315 -10.46 -8.30 4.94
N ARG A 316 -9.76 -7.18 5.12
CA ARG A 316 -9.87 -6.28 6.27
C ARG A 316 -10.02 -4.84 5.82
N GLU A 317 -10.95 -4.15 6.42
CA GLU A 317 -11.21 -2.73 6.24
C GLU A 317 -10.72 -1.94 7.46
N ILE A 318 -10.07 -0.80 7.21
CA ILE A 318 -9.61 0.13 8.25
C ILE A 318 -10.48 1.39 8.18
N PRO A 319 -11.09 1.80 9.29
CA PRO A 319 -11.90 3.01 9.32
C PRO A 319 -11.03 4.25 9.08
N THR A 320 -11.61 5.25 8.41
CA THR A 320 -11.00 6.56 8.19
C THR A 320 -11.76 7.65 8.91
N ALA A 321 -11.14 8.82 9.05
CA ALA A 321 -11.75 9.98 9.63
C ALA A 321 -11.38 11.24 8.84
N PRO A 322 -12.22 12.30 8.85
CA PRO A 322 -11.88 13.56 8.22
C PRO A 322 -10.67 14.22 8.90
N ILE A 323 -9.86 14.87 8.11
CA ILE A 323 -8.79 15.77 8.55
C ILE A 323 -9.25 17.17 8.20
N TRP A 324 -9.88 17.83 9.17
CA TRP A 324 -10.45 19.17 9.00
C TRP A 324 -9.35 20.21 8.87
N ARG A 325 -9.47 21.07 7.86
CA ARG A 325 -8.56 22.18 7.58
C ARG A 325 -9.33 23.41 7.12
N ALA A 326 -8.63 24.44 6.65
CA ALA A 326 -9.19 25.74 6.33
C ALA A 326 -10.26 25.71 5.21
N SER A 327 -10.13 24.81 4.22
CA SER A 327 -11.05 24.75 3.07
C SER A 327 -12.47 24.25 3.44
N LEU A 328 -12.59 23.52 4.54
CA LEU A 328 -13.84 23.13 5.21
C LEU A 328 -13.51 22.92 6.69
N PRO A 329 -13.51 23.96 7.55
CA PRO A 329 -13.14 23.84 8.95
C PRO A 329 -14.09 22.92 9.72
N GLU A 330 -13.62 22.28 10.79
CA GLU A 330 -14.51 21.55 11.70
C GLU A 330 -15.59 22.45 12.29
N GLU A 331 -16.84 22.00 12.34
CA GLU A 331 -17.84 22.73 13.11
C GLU A 331 -17.45 22.67 14.60
N ASN A 332 -17.13 23.84 15.18
CA ASN A 332 -16.99 23.94 16.63
C ASN A 332 -18.30 23.48 17.24
N GLY A 333 -18.27 22.35 17.94
CA GLY A 333 -19.45 21.71 18.49
C GLY A 333 -20.33 22.74 19.26
N LYS A 334 -21.61 22.78 18.86
CA LYS A 334 -22.67 23.39 19.64
C LYS A 334 -23.02 22.52 20.83
#